data_c49af57b1c4a0b293feae52476334bed
#
_entry.id   c49af57b1c4a0b293feae52476334bed
#
_cell.length_a   1.000
_cell.length_b   1.000
_cell.length_c   1.000
_cell.angle_alpha   90.00
_cell.angle_beta   90.00
_cell.angle_gamma   90.00
#
_symmetry.space_group_name_H-M   'P 1'
#
loop_
_entity.id
_entity.type
_entity.pdbx_description
1 polymer ?
#
loop_
_entity_poly.entity_id
_entity_poly.type
_entity_poly.pdbx_seq_one_letter_code
_entity_poly.pdbx_strand_id
1 'polypeptide(L)'
;MKSLHKVLDIIETVAREGSIGIRELSSRTGFPPATIHRMTSTLVERHYLKQDAVSKRLSLSIQFLELGTKVQQHFSLTAIARPHLEKLMAETRESVNLAVQDGDHVAYLDHIRSDHSMLQLFTKPGARVPLYCTGVGKMLLSRWPVSEVEAYLDRTPLTSHTPHTLVDRGKFLHELARIRAQGYSVDNQEMEEGVRCVAALVEDHRGEPAGVVSISGAAMRIAPPRIKFFARSVIDCSQAISRDLGFKGTA
;
A
#
# COMPACT_ATOMS: atom_id res chain seq x y z
N MET A 1 -4.29 21.21 -26.32
CA MET A 1 -4.65 20.51 -25.06
C MET A 1 -5.86 19.58 -25.20
N LYS A 2 -7.02 20.01 -25.70
CA LYS A 2 -8.23 19.16 -25.86
C LYS A 2 -8.03 17.83 -26.62
N SER A 3 -7.07 17.74 -27.55
CA SER A 3 -6.82 16.52 -28.35
C SER A 3 -6.11 15.43 -27.54
N LEU A 4 -5.17 15.78 -26.65
CA LEU A 4 -4.43 14.83 -25.82
C LEU A 4 -5.33 14.15 -24.78
N HIS A 5 -6.21 14.92 -24.13
CA HIS A 5 -7.18 14.34 -23.19
C HIS A 5 -8.06 13.28 -23.85
N LYS A 6 -8.54 13.56 -25.08
CA LYS A 6 -9.34 12.58 -25.83
C LYS A 6 -8.58 11.28 -26.13
N VAL A 7 -7.27 11.37 -26.39
CA VAL A 7 -6.44 10.17 -26.60
C VAL A 7 -6.31 9.35 -25.32
N LEU A 8 -6.11 10.01 -24.18
CA LEU A 8 -6.06 9.34 -22.87
C LEU A 8 -7.40 8.69 -22.52
N ASP A 9 -8.52 9.40 -22.72
CA ASP A 9 -9.87 8.86 -22.50
C ASP A 9 -10.13 7.60 -23.35
N ILE A 10 -9.65 7.60 -24.61
CA ILE A 10 -9.74 6.43 -25.50
C ILE A 10 -8.93 5.25 -24.94
N ILE A 11 -7.68 5.47 -24.56
CA ILE A 11 -6.79 4.43 -24.01
C ILE A 11 -7.40 3.82 -22.74
N GLU A 12 -7.85 4.66 -21.81
CA GLU A 12 -8.46 4.24 -20.55
C GLU A 12 -9.78 3.48 -20.77
N THR A 13 -10.59 3.90 -21.75
CA THR A 13 -11.82 3.19 -22.10
C THR A 13 -11.52 1.82 -22.70
N VAL A 14 -10.56 1.73 -23.64
CA VAL A 14 -10.12 0.44 -24.21
C VAL A 14 -9.55 -0.48 -23.12
N ALA A 15 -8.79 0.07 -22.17
CA ALA A 15 -8.26 -0.70 -21.05
C ALA A 15 -9.37 -1.31 -20.18
N ARG A 16 -10.41 -0.53 -19.88
CA ARG A 16 -11.55 -0.96 -19.05
C ARG A 16 -12.40 -2.04 -19.73
N GLU A 17 -12.66 -1.88 -21.03
CA GLU A 17 -13.52 -2.78 -21.79
C GLU A 17 -12.75 -4.03 -22.30
N GLY A 18 -11.42 -4.05 -22.21
CA GLY A 18 -10.54 -5.12 -22.70
C GLY A 18 -10.50 -5.23 -24.23
N SER A 19 -11.68 -5.22 -24.89
CA SER A 19 -11.81 -5.22 -26.37
C SER A 19 -13.08 -4.50 -26.78
N ILE A 20 -12.98 -3.50 -27.68
CA ILE A 20 -14.09 -2.61 -28.01
C ILE A 20 -14.09 -2.22 -29.50
N GLY A 21 -15.29 -2.11 -30.09
CA GLY A 21 -15.48 -1.61 -31.46
C GLY A 21 -15.52 -0.06 -31.51
N ILE A 22 -15.23 0.53 -32.70
CA ILE A 22 -15.19 1.99 -32.87
C ILE A 22 -16.53 2.67 -32.52
N ARG A 23 -17.66 2.06 -32.89
CA ARG A 23 -19.00 2.60 -32.59
C ARG A 23 -19.29 2.58 -31.08
N GLU A 24 -18.95 1.50 -30.45
CA GLU A 24 -19.10 1.31 -28.99
C GLU A 24 -18.20 2.29 -28.23
N LEU A 25 -16.93 2.44 -28.66
CA LEU A 25 -15.99 3.41 -28.09
C LEU A 25 -16.49 4.86 -28.26
N SER A 26 -17.10 5.19 -29.41
CA SER A 26 -17.74 6.48 -29.65
C SER A 26 -18.89 6.73 -28.67
N SER A 27 -19.74 5.71 -28.43
CA SER A 27 -20.84 5.80 -27.46
C SER A 27 -20.34 5.98 -26.02
N ARG A 28 -19.28 5.27 -25.61
CA ARG A 28 -18.71 5.34 -24.26
C ARG A 28 -18.01 6.65 -23.97
N THR A 29 -17.29 7.22 -24.96
CA THR A 29 -16.51 8.45 -24.79
C THR A 29 -17.28 9.71 -25.15
N GLY A 30 -18.40 9.60 -25.86
CA GLY A 30 -19.13 10.73 -26.41
C GLY A 30 -18.43 11.44 -27.60
N PHE A 31 -17.34 10.87 -28.14
CA PHE A 31 -16.60 11.47 -29.24
C PHE A 31 -17.16 10.99 -30.59
N PRO A 32 -17.21 11.88 -31.62
CA PRO A 32 -17.64 11.48 -32.94
C PRO A 32 -16.82 10.33 -33.53
N PRO A 33 -17.46 9.35 -34.25
CA PRO A 33 -16.77 8.20 -34.82
C PRO A 33 -15.54 8.54 -35.67
N ALA A 34 -15.60 9.63 -36.47
CA ALA A 34 -14.46 10.10 -37.25
C ALA A 34 -13.27 10.54 -36.40
N THR A 35 -13.53 11.13 -35.23
CA THR A 35 -12.49 11.49 -34.26
C THR A 35 -11.86 10.24 -33.66
N ILE A 36 -12.69 9.28 -33.24
CA ILE A 36 -12.24 7.99 -32.72
C ILE A 36 -11.38 7.28 -33.76
N HIS A 37 -11.86 7.14 -34.97
CA HIS A 37 -11.13 6.47 -36.05
C HIS A 37 -9.74 7.07 -36.27
N ARG A 38 -9.65 8.39 -36.41
CA ARG A 38 -8.36 9.07 -36.61
C ARG A 38 -7.39 8.86 -35.46
N MET A 39 -7.86 8.95 -34.20
CA MET A 39 -7.00 8.78 -33.01
C MET A 39 -6.57 7.35 -32.82
N THR A 40 -7.50 6.40 -32.99
CA THR A 40 -7.18 4.96 -32.87
C THR A 40 -6.28 4.47 -33.99
N SER A 41 -6.41 4.97 -35.22
CA SER A 41 -5.47 4.66 -36.32
C SER A 41 -4.04 5.05 -35.96
N THR A 42 -3.84 6.25 -35.42
CA THR A 42 -2.51 6.68 -34.93
C THR A 42 -2.00 5.79 -33.79
N LEU A 43 -2.87 5.40 -32.84
CA LEU A 43 -2.48 4.51 -31.74
C LEU A 43 -2.14 3.09 -32.21
N VAL A 44 -2.81 2.59 -33.25
CA VAL A 44 -2.49 1.30 -33.89
C VAL A 44 -1.17 1.39 -34.65
N GLU A 45 -0.98 2.43 -35.46
CA GLU A 45 0.28 2.71 -36.18
C GLU A 45 1.49 2.80 -35.23
N ARG A 46 1.28 3.44 -34.06
CA ARG A 46 2.30 3.59 -33.02
C ARG A 46 2.39 2.38 -32.07
N HIS A 47 1.68 1.30 -32.36
CA HIS A 47 1.66 0.05 -31.56
C HIS A 47 1.13 0.18 -30.12
N TYR A 48 0.40 1.23 -29.77
CA TYR A 48 -0.28 1.34 -28.48
C TYR A 48 -1.59 0.56 -28.44
N LEU A 49 -2.30 0.49 -29.56
CA LEU A 49 -3.47 -0.36 -29.73
C LEU A 49 -3.17 -1.44 -30.78
N LYS A 50 -3.86 -2.57 -30.68
CA LYS A 50 -3.97 -3.55 -31.74
C LYS A 50 -5.42 -3.65 -32.20
N GLN A 51 -5.63 -3.83 -33.49
CA GLN A 51 -6.94 -4.09 -34.09
C GLN A 51 -6.99 -5.53 -34.60
N ASP A 52 -7.98 -6.28 -34.13
CA ASP A 52 -8.23 -7.62 -34.60
C ASP A 52 -8.61 -7.61 -36.09
N ALA A 53 -7.99 -8.48 -36.88
CA ALA A 53 -8.13 -8.48 -38.33
C ALA A 53 -9.56 -8.86 -38.80
N VAL A 54 -10.27 -9.69 -38.01
CA VAL A 54 -11.61 -10.21 -38.36
C VAL A 54 -12.69 -9.33 -37.73
N SER A 55 -12.69 -9.19 -36.42
CA SER A 55 -13.74 -8.47 -35.68
C SER A 55 -13.60 -6.95 -35.74
N LYS A 56 -12.44 -6.44 -36.19
CA LYS A 56 -12.08 -5.00 -36.20
C LYS A 56 -12.12 -4.36 -34.81
N ARG A 57 -12.19 -5.14 -33.73
CA ARG A 57 -12.18 -4.64 -32.37
C ARG A 57 -10.76 -4.18 -31.97
N LEU A 58 -10.72 -3.18 -31.13
CA LEU A 58 -9.49 -2.60 -30.59
C LEU A 58 -9.22 -3.13 -29.18
N SER A 59 -7.98 -3.40 -28.87
CA SER A 59 -7.49 -3.74 -27.52
C SER A 59 -6.13 -3.09 -27.28
N LEU A 60 -5.71 -2.99 -26.01
CA LEU A 60 -4.36 -2.56 -25.69
C LEU A 60 -3.32 -3.54 -26.26
N SER A 61 -2.17 -2.99 -26.67
CA SER A 61 -1.06 -3.81 -27.15
C SER A 61 -0.04 -4.12 -26.06
N ILE A 62 0.93 -4.98 -26.39
CA ILE A 62 2.06 -5.32 -25.52
C ILE A 62 2.94 -4.11 -25.18
N GLN A 63 2.88 -3.02 -25.94
CA GLN A 63 3.64 -1.79 -25.70
C GLN A 63 3.39 -1.20 -24.30
N PHE A 64 2.16 -1.32 -23.78
CA PHE A 64 1.84 -0.89 -22.42
C PHE A 64 2.54 -1.76 -21.37
N LEU A 65 2.71 -3.07 -21.62
CA LEU A 65 3.46 -3.94 -20.71
C LEU A 65 4.95 -3.57 -20.71
N GLU A 66 5.53 -3.27 -21.87
CA GLU A 66 6.93 -2.82 -21.98
C GLU A 66 7.16 -1.52 -21.20
N LEU A 67 6.26 -0.54 -21.35
CA LEU A 67 6.33 0.72 -20.62
C LEU A 67 6.17 0.48 -19.10
N GLY A 68 5.20 -0.34 -18.72
CA GLY A 68 4.96 -0.71 -17.31
C GLY A 68 6.16 -1.41 -16.69
N THR A 69 6.82 -2.31 -17.41
CA THR A 69 8.03 -3.00 -16.94
C THR A 69 9.19 -2.01 -16.72
N LYS A 70 9.36 -1.02 -17.61
CA LYS A 70 10.36 0.03 -17.41
C LYS A 70 10.06 0.90 -16.18
N VAL A 71 8.81 1.24 -15.95
CA VAL A 71 8.38 1.91 -14.72
C VAL A 71 8.71 1.05 -13.52
N GLN A 72 8.36 -0.23 -13.54
CA GLN A 72 8.56 -1.17 -12.43
C GLN A 72 10.05 -1.34 -12.07
N GLN A 73 10.96 -1.33 -13.04
CA GLN A 73 12.41 -1.39 -12.81
C GLN A 73 12.95 -0.20 -12.02
N HIS A 74 12.29 0.96 -12.09
CA HIS A 74 12.67 2.19 -11.37
C HIS A 74 11.78 2.42 -10.13
N PHE A 75 10.82 1.54 -9.88
CA PHE A 75 9.84 1.66 -8.78
C PHE A 75 10.43 1.06 -7.51
N SER A 76 11.11 1.87 -6.71
CA SER A 76 11.51 1.49 -5.37
C SER A 76 10.50 2.04 -4.37
N LEU A 77 9.79 1.15 -3.67
CA LEU A 77 8.88 1.54 -2.58
C LEU A 77 9.57 2.47 -1.59
N THR A 78 10.82 2.19 -1.27
CA THR A 78 11.64 3.02 -0.37
C THR A 78 11.86 4.42 -0.93
N ALA A 79 12.20 4.55 -2.23
CA ALA A 79 12.43 5.85 -2.84
C ALA A 79 11.17 6.72 -2.89
N ILE A 80 10.01 6.09 -3.15
CA ILE A 80 8.71 6.78 -3.15
C ILE A 80 8.30 7.19 -1.74
N ALA A 81 8.46 6.27 -0.78
CA ALA A 81 8.03 6.51 0.60
C ALA A 81 8.90 7.54 1.32
N ARG A 82 10.21 7.58 1.04
CA ARG A 82 11.19 8.36 1.81
C ARG A 82 10.78 9.81 2.10
N PRO A 83 10.33 10.63 1.12
CA PRO A 83 9.93 12.01 1.39
C PRO A 83 8.75 12.12 2.37
N HIS A 84 7.80 11.18 2.27
CA HIS A 84 6.63 11.13 3.16
C HIS A 84 7.02 10.71 4.58
N LEU A 85 7.94 9.74 4.71
CA LEU A 85 8.46 9.31 6.02
C LEU A 85 9.21 10.45 6.74
N GLU A 86 10.04 11.21 6.01
CA GLU A 86 10.76 12.36 6.55
C GLU A 86 9.79 13.45 7.04
N LYS A 87 8.75 13.74 6.26
CA LYS A 87 7.68 14.67 6.66
C LYS A 87 6.95 14.17 7.91
N LEU A 88 6.59 12.88 7.97
CA LEU A 88 5.92 12.28 9.11
C LEU A 88 6.80 12.35 10.37
N MET A 89 8.09 12.09 10.25
CA MET A 89 9.05 12.22 11.36
C MET A 89 9.15 13.66 11.86
N ALA A 90 9.23 14.65 10.94
CA ALA A 90 9.28 16.06 11.30
C ALA A 90 8.01 16.52 12.03
N GLU A 91 6.82 16.04 11.61
CA GLU A 91 5.54 16.36 12.24
C GLU A 91 5.39 15.73 13.62
N THR A 92 5.71 14.45 13.75
CA THR A 92 5.46 13.66 14.96
C THR A 92 6.59 13.72 15.98
N ARG A 93 7.82 14.01 15.51
CA ARG A 93 9.08 14.00 16.26
C ARG A 93 9.42 12.62 16.84
N GLU A 94 8.83 11.55 16.30
CA GLU A 94 9.13 10.16 16.64
C GLU A 94 9.76 9.44 15.47
N SER A 95 10.43 8.31 15.71
CA SER A 95 11.02 7.51 14.66
C SER A 95 9.94 6.91 13.76
N VAL A 96 10.20 6.88 12.46
CA VAL A 96 9.28 6.40 11.44
C VAL A 96 9.93 5.25 10.68
N ASN A 97 9.17 4.22 10.38
CA ASN A 97 9.65 3.05 9.67
C ASN A 97 8.77 2.73 8.49
N LEU A 98 9.38 2.14 7.46
CA LEU A 98 8.73 1.44 6.36
C LEU A 98 9.09 -0.03 6.46
N ALA A 99 8.11 -0.90 6.39
CA ALA A 99 8.34 -2.34 6.46
C ALA A 99 7.39 -3.09 5.52
N VAL A 100 7.76 -4.32 5.21
CA VAL A 100 7.00 -5.24 4.35
C VAL A 100 6.86 -6.59 5.04
N GLN A 101 5.98 -7.41 4.51
CA GLN A 101 5.90 -8.82 4.88
C GLN A 101 7.03 -9.60 4.22
N ASP A 102 7.64 -10.50 4.99
CA ASP A 102 8.62 -11.48 4.51
C ASP A 102 8.33 -12.85 5.15
N GLY A 103 7.50 -13.63 4.47
CA GLY A 103 6.92 -14.85 5.02
C GLY A 103 6.10 -14.57 6.28
N ASP A 104 6.42 -15.25 7.38
CA ASP A 104 5.77 -15.07 8.68
C ASP A 104 6.43 -13.98 9.56
N HIS A 105 7.20 -13.08 8.94
CA HIS A 105 7.92 -12.00 9.60
C HIS A 105 7.63 -10.64 8.94
N VAL A 106 7.93 -9.60 9.69
CA VAL A 106 8.09 -8.23 9.20
C VAL A 106 9.55 -8.01 8.84
N ALA A 107 9.84 -7.45 7.66
CA ALA A 107 11.15 -6.97 7.26
C ALA A 107 11.14 -5.43 7.13
N TYR A 108 12.03 -4.76 7.85
CA TYR A 108 12.16 -3.30 7.77
C TYR A 108 12.98 -2.91 6.55
N LEU A 109 12.42 -2.04 5.70
CA LEU A 109 13.08 -1.52 4.48
C LEU A 109 13.77 -0.18 4.72
N ASP A 110 13.16 0.68 5.54
CA ASP A 110 13.68 2.03 5.83
C ASP A 110 13.34 2.47 7.25
N HIS A 111 14.18 3.33 7.80
CA HIS A 111 14.08 3.86 9.14
C HIS A 111 14.54 5.31 9.19
N ILE A 112 13.65 6.22 9.54
CA ILE A 112 13.96 7.62 9.81
C ILE A 112 14.04 7.80 11.32
N ARG A 113 15.24 8.00 11.81
CA ARG A 113 15.47 8.18 13.25
C ARG A 113 15.07 9.59 13.72
N SER A 114 14.34 9.66 14.82
CA SER A 114 14.10 10.91 15.52
C SER A 114 15.31 11.31 16.38
N ASP A 115 15.66 12.58 16.37
CA ASP A 115 16.73 13.14 17.20
C ASP A 115 16.44 13.02 18.71
N HIS A 116 15.16 12.88 19.07
CA HIS A 116 14.72 12.68 20.45
C HIS A 116 14.68 11.21 20.88
N SER A 117 15.00 10.28 20.01
CA SER A 117 14.97 8.85 20.31
C SER A 117 16.33 8.36 20.77
N MET A 118 16.49 8.16 22.09
CA MET A 118 17.64 7.42 22.67
C MET A 118 17.39 5.89 22.64
N LEU A 119 16.20 5.44 22.25
CA LEU A 119 15.85 4.01 22.15
C LEU A 119 16.52 3.42 20.89
N GLN A 120 17.30 2.37 21.09
CA GLN A 120 17.74 1.52 19.99
C GLN A 120 16.58 0.57 19.65
N LEU A 121 15.70 1.03 18.79
CA LEU A 121 14.59 0.22 18.32
C LEU A 121 15.11 -0.90 17.41
N PHE A 122 14.51 -2.09 17.51
CA PHE A 122 14.80 -3.25 16.64
C PHE A 122 14.38 -3.03 15.17
N THR A 123 14.22 -1.77 14.74
CA THR A 123 13.67 -1.36 13.45
C THR A 123 14.74 -0.96 12.43
N LYS A 124 15.98 -1.46 12.58
CA LYS A 124 17.04 -1.21 11.59
C LYS A 124 16.69 -1.88 10.26
N PRO A 125 17.01 -1.24 9.13
CA PRO A 125 16.86 -1.87 7.82
C PRO A 125 17.49 -3.27 7.79
N GLY A 126 16.74 -4.26 7.28
CA GLY A 126 17.12 -5.68 7.29
C GLY A 126 16.77 -6.46 8.57
N ALA A 127 16.32 -5.80 9.64
CA ALA A 127 15.83 -6.50 10.82
C ALA A 127 14.50 -7.21 10.52
N ARG A 128 14.34 -8.41 11.11
CA ARG A 128 13.13 -9.25 10.98
C ARG A 128 12.53 -9.47 12.37
N VAL A 129 11.23 -9.27 12.47
CA VAL A 129 10.47 -9.48 13.72
C VAL A 129 9.19 -10.27 13.44
N PRO A 130 8.63 -10.99 14.43
CA PRO A 130 7.38 -11.72 14.26
C PRO A 130 6.21 -10.78 13.90
N LEU A 131 5.24 -11.30 13.11
CA LEU A 131 4.04 -10.55 12.77
C LEU A 131 3.13 -10.26 13.97
N TYR A 132 2.94 -11.22 14.89
CA TYR A 132 1.88 -11.14 15.89
C TYR A 132 2.09 -10.09 16.98
N CYS A 133 3.32 -9.73 17.32
CA CYS A 133 3.64 -8.87 18.47
C CYS A 133 4.10 -7.45 18.08
N THR A 134 3.91 -7.05 16.81
CA THR A 134 4.28 -5.71 16.34
C THR A 134 3.09 -5.00 15.72
N GLY A 135 3.07 -3.67 15.79
CA GLY A 135 2.05 -2.86 15.11
C GLY A 135 2.02 -3.13 13.61
N VAL A 136 3.19 -3.13 12.96
CA VAL A 136 3.34 -3.44 11.53
C VAL A 136 2.79 -4.82 11.20
N GLY A 137 3.18 -5.85 11.95
CA GLY A 137 2.76 -7.22 11.68
C GLY A 137 1.27 -7.44 11.90
N LYS A 138 0.69 -6.89 12.96
CA LYS A 138 -0.77 -6.94 13.19
C LYS A 138 -1.55 -6.20 12.09
N MET A 139 -1.00 -5.10 11.55
CA MET A 139 -1.60 -4.40 10.41
C MET A 139 -1.64 -5.29 9.18
N LEU A 140 -0.54 -5.99 8.85
CA LEU A 140 -0.47 -6.95 7.74
C LEU A 140 -1.45 -8.11 7.95
N LEU A 141 -1.41 -8.77 9.11
CA LEU A 141 -2.30 -9.89 9.44
C LEU A 141 -3.78 -9.50 9.41
N SER A 142 -4.12 -8.24 9.71
CA SER A 142 -5.49 -7.77 9.64
C SER A 142 -6.07 -7.76 8.22
N ARG A 143 -5.21 -7.83 7.19
CA ARG A 143 -5.62 -7.88 5.78
C ARG A 143 -5.77 -9.31 5.25
N TRP A 144 -5.26 -10.29 5.98
CA TRP A 144 -5.37 -11.69 5.57
C TRP A 144 -6.80 -12.24 5.75
N PRO A 145 -7.20 -13.20 4.92
CA PRO A 145 -8.39 -14.01 5.18
C PRO A 145 -8.30 -14.67 6.57
N VAL A 146 -9.43 -14.81 7.25
CA VAL A 146 -9.45 -15.42 8.61
C VAL A 146 -8.82 -16.80 8.63
N SER A 147 -9.07 -17.61 7.59
CA SER A 147 -8.50 -18.96 7.46
C SER A 147 -6.96 -18.95 7.37
N GLU A 148 -6.37 -17.94 6.73
CA GLU A 148 -4.92 -17.79 6.63
C GLU A 148 -4.32 -17.34 7.97
N VAL A 149 -5.01 -16.44 8.68
CA VAL A 149 -4.62 -16.04 10.04
C VAL A 149 -4.66 -17.24 10.98
N GLU A 150 -5.69 -18.07 10.90
CA GLU A 150 -5.80 -19.30 11.72
C GLU A 150 -4.67 -20.27 11.41
N ALA A 151 -4.37 -20.51 10.13
CA ALA A 151 -3.24 -21.33 9.72
C ALA A 151 -1.88 -20.76 10.17
N TYR A 152 -1.72 -19.43 10.20
CA TYR A 152 -0.55 -18.78 10.78
C TYR A 152 -0.43 -19.06 12.28
N LEU A 153 -1.53 -18.91 13.03
CA LEU A 153 -1.55 -19.15 14.47
C LEU A 153 -1.33 -20.63 14.84
N ASP A 154 -1.68 -21.58 13.95
CA ASP A 154 -1.45 -23.01 14.16
C ASP A 154 0.04 -23.38 14.04
N ARG A 155 0.82 -22.67 13.20
CA ARG A 155 2.25 -22.92 13.00
C ARG A 155 3.17 -21.97 13.77
N THR A 156 2.61 -20.89 14.38
CA THR A 156 3.40 -19.86 15.06
C THR A 156 2.97 -19.76 16.51
N PRO A 157 3.77 -20.27 17.47
CA PRO A 157 3.49 -20.09 18.88
C PRO A 157 3.48 -18.60 19.25
N LEU A 158 2.42 -18.14 19.91
CA LEU A 158 2.34 -16.77 20.44
C LEU A 158 3.16 -16.69 21.74
N THR A 159 4.47 -16.42 21.60
CA THR A 159 5.38 -16.29 22.74
C THR A 159 5.21 -14.91 23.39
N SER A 160 5.13 -14.86 24.71
CA SER A 160 5.10 -13.62 25.47
C SER A 160 6.50 -12.99 25.49
N HIS A 161 6.63 -11.79 24.91
CA HIS A 161 7.85 -10.97 24.98
C HIS A 161 7.77 -10.01 26.16
N THR A 162 6.56 -9.56 26.49
CA THR A 162 6.25 -8.68 27.63
C THR A 162 4.94 -9.12 28.28
N PRO A 163 4.57 -8.59 29.45
CA PRO A 163 3.24 -8.81 30.03
C PRO A 163 2.07 -8.31 29.16
N HIS A 164 2.36 -7.48 28.16
CA HIS A 164 1.36 -6.90 27.26
C HIS A 164 1.18 -7.67 25.95
N THR A 165 2.08 -8.63 25.64
CA THR A 165 2.00 -9.43 24.41
C THR A 165 0.66 -10.19 24.34
N LEU A 166 -0.04 -10.09 23.24
CA LEU A 166 -1.29 -10.81 23.01
C LEU A 166 -1.01 -12.28 22.68
N VAL A 167 -1.10 -13.15 23.68
CA VAL A 167 -0.86 -14.60 23.54
C VAL A 167 -2.15 -15.43 23.48
N ASP A 168 -3.30 -14.84 23.80
CA ASP A 168 -4.60 -15.49 23.68
C ASP A 168 -5.12 -15.36 22.24
N ARG A 169 -5.40 -16.51 21.60
CA ARG A 169 -5.84 -16.59 20.19
C ARG A 169 -7.14 -15.78 19.95
N GLY A 170 -8.11 -15.88 20.86
CA GLY A 170 -9.39 -15.19 20.72
C GLY A 170 -9.24 -13.68 20.82
N LYS A 171 -8.47 -13.20 21.80
CA LYS A 171 -8.14 -11.77 21.93
C LYS A 171 -7.37 -11.25 20.73
N PHE A 172 -6.45 -12.04 20.20
CA PHE A 172 -5.66 -11.69 19.03
C PHE A 172 -6.54 -11.53 17.77
N LEU A 173 -7.43 -12.47 17.50
CA LEU A 173 -8.38 -12.38 16.38
C LEU A 173 -9.33 -11.18 16.52
N HIS A 174 -9.80 -10.89 17.74
CA HIS A 174 -10.60 -9.69 18.01
C HIS A 174 -9.82 -8.40 17.74
N GLU A 175 -8.55 -8.36 18.13
CA GLU A 175 -7.66 -7.22 17.85
C GLU A 175 -7.47 -7.01 16.33
N LEU A 176 -7.26 -8.08 15.54
CA LEU A 176 -7.15 -7.96 14.08
C LEU A 176 -8.45 -7.44 13.44
N ALA A 177 -9.61 -7.88 13.92
CA ALA A 177 -10.90 -7.36 13.46
C ALA A 177 -11.05 -5.86 13.78
N ARG A 178 -10.62 -5.44 14.97
CA ARG A 178 -10.59 -4.03 15.37
C ARG A 178 -9.66 -3.20 14.49
N ILE A 179 -8.45 -3.69 14.20
CA ILE A 179 -7.48 -3.03 13.32
C ILE A 179 -8.06 -2.85 11.92
N ARG A 180 -8.70 -3.88 11.37
CA ARG A 180 -9.37 -3.83 10.06
C ARG A 180 -10.45 -2.74 10.01
N ALA A 181 -11.24 -2.62 11.06
CA ALA A 181 -12.34 -1.65 11.13
C ALA A 181 -11.84 -0.21 11.30
N GLN A 182 -10.78 0.02 12.06
CA GLN A 182 -10.28 1.37 12.38
C GLN A 182 -9.18 1.87 11.42
N GLY A 183 -8.57 0.99 10.59
CA GLY A 183 -7.57 1.35 9.58
C GLY A 183 -6.15 1.61 10.12
N TYR A 184 -5.91 1.39 11.40
CA TYR A 184 -4.57 1.46 12.00
C TYR A 184 -4.39 0.41 13.10
N SER A 185 -3.16 0.05 13.37
CA SER A 185 -2.79 -0.86 14.47
C SER A 185 -1.96 -0.13 15.53
N VAL A 186 -1.95 -0.69 16.72
CA VAL A 186 -1.11 -0.24 17.84
C VAL A 186 -0.36 -1.44 18.40
N ASP A 187 0.96 -1.35 18.48
CA ASP A 187 1.75 -2.19 19.37
C ASP A 187 1.82 -1.44 20.71
N ASN A 188 1.13 -1.96 21.71
CA ASN A 188 1.09 -1.38 23.03
C ASN A 188 2.09 -2.06 23.96
N GLN A 189 3.38 -1.87 23.70
CA GLN A 189 4.47 -2.47 24.50
C GLN A 189 4.49 -4.00 24.39
N GLU A 190 4.00 -4.57 23.27
CA GLU A 190 3.86 -6.02 23.10
C GLU A 190 5.18 -6.70 22.73
N MET A 191 6.02 -6.01 21.92
CA MET A 191 7.36 -6.49 21.55
C MET A 191 8.42 -6.09 22.58
N GLU A 192 8.31 -4.87 23.14
CA GLU A 192 9.27 -4.31 24.08
C GLU A 192 8.57 -3.38 25.07
N GLU A 193 8.83 -3.56 26.38
CA GLU A 193 8.32 -2.68 27.41
C GLU A 193 8.85 -1.23 27.23
N GLY A 194 7.99 -0.26 27.47
CA GLY A 194 8.33 1.14 27.31
C GLY A 194 8.27 1.64 25.86
N VAL A 195 8.06 0.78 24.86
CA VAL A 195 7.94 1.14 23.46
C VAL A 195 6.49 1.00 22.99
N ARG A 196 5.98 1.99 22.25
CA ARG A 196 4.68 1.93 21.59
C ARG A 196 4.83 2.32 20.13
N CYS A 197 4.10 1.60 19.26
CA CYS A 197 4.07 1.89 17.83
C CYS A 197 2.64 2.07 17.34
N VAL A 198 2.46 2.92 16.33
CA VAL A 198 1.19 3.08 15.60
C VAL A 198 1.50 2.90 14.13
N ALA A 199 0.73 2.05 13.43
CA ALA A 199 1.03 1.70 12.05
C ALA A 199 -0.21 1.72 11.16
N ALA A 200 -0.01 2.03 9.85
CA ALA A 200 -1.03 2.03 8.82
C ALA A 200 -0.51 1.40 7.53
N LEU A 201 -1.43 0.82 6.75
CA LEU A 201 -1.15 0.09 5.53
C LEU A 201 -0.84 1.03 4.36
N VAL A 202 0.13 0.66 3.55
CA VAL A 202 0.37 1.20 2.21
C VAL A 202 -0.14 0.20 1.19
N GLU A 203 -0.99 0.66 0.27
CA GLU A 203 -1.61 -0.16 -0.78
C GLU A 203 -1.05 0.21 -2.16
N ASP A 204 -0.91 -0.78 -3.04
CA ASP A 204 -0.48 -0.58 -4.42
C ASP A 204 -1.69 -0.18 -5.32
N HIS A 205 -1.44 -0.01 -6.62
CA HIS A 205 -2.46 0.34 -7.62
C HIS A 205 -3.60 -0.69 -7.76
N ARG A 206 -3.46 -1.90 -7.20
CA ARG A 206 -4.49 -2.96 -7.19
C ARG A 206 -5.26 -2.99 -5.87
N GLY A 207 -4.84 -2.19 -4.86
CA GLY A 207 -5.37 -2.24 -3.50
C GLY A 207 -4.77 -3.37 -2.66
N GLU A 208 -3.64 -3.96 -3.13
CA GLU A 208 -2.93 -4.99 -2.38
C GLU A 208 -1.89 -4.38 -1.43
N PRO A 209 -1.60 -5.03 -0.30
CA PRO A 209 -0.58 -4.58 0.64
C PRO A 209 0.80 -4.44 0.01
N ALA A 210 1.27 -3.21 -0.19
CA ALA A 210 2.63 -2.91 -0.67
C ALA A 210 3.63 -2.75 0.47
N GLY A 211 3.16 -2.37 1.66
CA GLY A 211 3.98 -2.18 2.84
C GLY A 211 3.18 -1.59 3.99
N VAL A 212 3.87 -1.25 5.07
CA VAL A 212 3.29 -0.61 6.25
C VAL A 212 4.22 0.50 6.72
N VAL A 213 3.67 1.67 7.01
CA VAL A 213 4.36 2.75 7.69
C VAL A 213 4.05 2.67 9.18
N SER A 214 5.04 2.90 10.04
CA SER A 214 4.83 2.97 11.48
C SER A 214 5.57 4.14 12.11
N ILE A 215 4.98 4.69 13.17
CA ILE A 215 5.59 5.62 14.10
C ILE A 215 5.94 4.82 15.35
N SER A 216 7.19 4.92 15.82
CA SER A 216 7.68 4.17 16.99
C SER A 216 8.39 5.10 17.95
N GLY A 217 8.07 4.98 19.24
CA GLY A 217 8.68 5.82 20.27
C GLY A 217 8.40 5.34 21.68
N ALA A 218 8.87 6.09 22.67
CA ALA A 218 8.62 5.78 24.08
C ALA A 218 7.11 5.82 24.37
N ALA A 219 6.61 4.80 25.08
CA ALA A 219 5.18 4.66 25.41
C ALA A 219 4.61 5.87 26.17
N MET A 220 5.46 6.58 26.92
CA MET A 220 5.09 7.81 27.61
C MET A 220 4.85 9.01 26.65
N ARG A 221 5.53 9.07 25.50
CA ARG A 221 5.33 10.10 24.49
C ARG A 221 4.18 9.76 23.54
N ILE A 222 4.07 8.47 23.15
CA ILE A 222 2.92 7.93 22.40
C ILE A 222 1.86 7.48 23.43
N ALA A 223 1.47 8.38 24.32
CA ALA A 223 0.52 8.09 25.39
C ALA A 223 -0.91 7.87 24.84
N PRO A 224 -1.78 7.09 25.55
CA PRO A 224 -3.13 6.79 25.08
C PRO A 224 -3.94 7.98 24.58
N PRO A 225 -3.94 9.16 25.22
CA PRO A 225 -4.68 10.33 24.71
C PRO A 225 -4.16 10.85 23.36
N ARG A 226 -2.92 10.56 23.01
CA ARG A 226 -2.28 11.02 21.77
C ARG A 226 -2.36 9.98 20.63
N ILE A 227 -2.80 8.77 20.89
CA ILE A 227 -2.89 7.70 19.85
C ILE A 227 -3.70 8.17 18.65
N LYS A 228 -4.80 8.89 18.83
CA LYS A 228 -5.62 9.41 17.73
C LYS A 228 -4.85 10.38 16.81
N PHE A 229 -3.98 11.21 17.39
CA PHE A 229 -3.10 12.10 16.62
C PHE A 229 -2.13 11.27 15.76
N PHE A 230 -1.38 10.35 16.38
CA PHE A 230 -0.42 9.50 15.67
C PHE A 230 -1.09 8.61 14.62
N ALA A 231 -2.28 8.08 14.93
CA ALA A 231 -3.06 7.26 13.99
C ALA A 231 -3.45 8.07 12.75
N ARG A 232 -3.93 9.32 12.92
CA ARG A 232 -4.25 10.18 11.80
C ARG A 232 -3.01 10.49 10.96
N SER A 233 -1.91 10.92 11.59
CA SER A 233 -0.67 11.27 10.88
C SER A 233 -0.11 10.07 10.09
N VAL A 234 -0.11 8.84 10.67
CA VAL A 234 0.39 7.65 9.97
C VAL A 234 -0.55 7.21 8.83
N ILE A 235 -1.87 7.35 9.00
CA ILE A 235 -2.85 7.08 7.93
C ILE A 235 -2.67 8.07 6.79
N ASP A 236 -2.59 9.37 7.06
CA ASP A 236 -2.40 10.41 6.05
C ASP A 236 -1.11 10.17 5.25
N CYS A 237 -0.02 9.77 5.93
CA CYS A 237 1.25 9.41 5.31
C CYS A 237 1.11 8.14 4.43
N SER A 238 0.54 7.06 4.95
CA SER A 238 0.40 5.81 4.20
C SER A 238 -0.48 5.99 2.95
N GLN A 239 -1.56 6.77 3.06
CA GLN A 239 -2.42 7.10 1.92
C GLN A 239 -1.71 7.98 0.88
N ALA A 240 -0.82 8.90 1.31
CA ALA A 240 -0.02 9.69 0.37
C ALA A 240 0.93 8.78 -0.44
N ILE A 241 1.62 7.87 0.23
CA ILE A 241 2.48 6.87 -0.43
C ILE A 241 1.64 5.97 -1.36
N SER A 242 0.47 5.50 -0.91
CA SER A 242 -0.43 4.66 -1.73
C SER A 242 -0.88 5.38 -3.01
N ARG A 243 -1.21 6.67 -2.92
CA ARG A 243 -1.54 7.49 -4.12
C ARG A 243 -0.35 7.57 -5.09
N ASP A 244 0.86 7.76 -4.58
CA ASP A 244 2.07 7.80 -5.42
C ASP A 244 2.39 6.41 -6.02
N LEU A 245 1.91 5.32 -5.38
CA LEU A 245 1.93 3.96 -5.92
C LEU A 245 0.75 3.67 -6.89
N GLY A 246 -0.10 4.66 -7.17
CA GLY A 246 -1.20 4.55 -8.12
C GLY A 246 -2.52 4.04 -7.51
N PHE A 247 -2.64 3.95 -6.19
CA PHE A 247 -3.89 3.58 -5.52
C PHE A 247 -4.92 4.71 -5.65
N LYS A 248 -6.10 4.39 -6.19
CA LYS A 248 -7.18 5.39 -6.45
C LYS A 248 -8.28 5.38 -5.38
N GLY A 249 -8.11 4.62 -4.28
CA GLY A 249 -9.17 4.37 -3.32
C GLY A 249 -10.12 3.25 -3.78
N THR A 250 -10.75 2.58 -2.83
CA THR A 250 -11.92 1.72 -3.14
C THR A 250 -13.10 2.64 -3.41
N ALA A 251 -13.69 2.51 -4.62
CA ALA A 251 -14.92 3.21 -5.02
C ALA A 251 -16.10 2.80 -4.13
#